data_ff6150a97354406d3358db7d354e51da
#
_entry.id   ff6150a97354406d3358db7d354e51da
#
_cell.length_a   1.000
_cell.length_b   1.000
_cell.length_c   1.000
_cell.angle_alpha   90.00
_cell.angle_beta   90.00
_cell.angle_gamma   90.00
#
_symmetry.space_group_name_H-M   'P 1'
#
loop_
_entity.id
_entity.type
_entity.pdbx_description
1 polymer ?
#
loop_
_entity_poly.entity_id
_entity_poly.type
_entity_poly.pdbx_seq_one_letter_code
_entity_poly.pdbx_strand_id
1 'polypeptide(L)' 'MAKILLVDDAAFMRMMVKNTLNENGYTDTYEASDGAEAVNKYAEIQPDLVIMDITMPNMDGLEALKAIRKA' A
#
# COMPACT_ATOMS: atom_id res chain seq x y z
N MET A 1 10.32 7.01 -12.15
CA MET A 1 9.28 5.96 -12.11
C MET A 1 8.41 6.14 -10.88
N ALA A 2 7.11 5.94 -11.00
CA ALA A 2 6.21 6.12 -9.87
C ALA A 2 6.42 5.06 -8.79
N LYS A 3 6.49 5.49 -7.54
CA LYS A 3 6.54 4.59 -6.39
C LYS A 3 5.11 4.26 -5.98
N ILE A 4 4.79 2.98 -5.92
CA ILE A 4 3.44 2.51 -5.59
C ILE A 4 3.49 1.64 -4.34
N LEU A 5 2.69 2.01 -3.33
CA LEU A 5 2.55 1.23 -2.11
C LEU A 5 1.27 0.41 -2.18
N LEU A 6 1.40 -0.91 -2.04
CA LEU A 6 0.29 -1.86 -2.04
C LEU A 6 0.00 -2.28 -0.60
N VAL A 7 -1.21 -2.04 -0.14
CA VAL A 7 -1.60 -2.35 1.24
C VAL A 7 -2.79 -3.29 1.24
N ASP A 8 -2.56 -4.52 1.67
CA ASP A 8 -3.59 -5.56 1.74
C ASP A 8 -3.09 -6.65 2.70
N ASP A 9 -3.97 -7.18 3.53
CA ASP A 9 -3.62 -8.25 4.46
C ASP A 9 -3.45 -9.60 3.77
N ALA A 10 -3.99 -9.76 2.57
CA ALA A 10 -3.87 -10.98 1.78
C ALA A 10 -2.64 -10.92 0.85
N ALA A 11 -1.61 -11.69 1.16
CA ALA A 11 -0.39 -11.74 0.36
C ALA A 11 -0.65 -12.11 -1.11
N PHE A 12 -1.61 -13.01 -1.34
CA PHE A 12 -1.99 -13.44 -2.68
C PHE A 12 -2.53 -12.27 -3.50
N MET A 13 -3.39 -11.45 -2.90
CA MET A 13 -3.97 -10.28 -3.58
C MET A 13 -2.90 -9.23 -3.88
N ARG A 14 -1.99 -8.98 -2.93
CA ARG A 14 -0.87 -8.07 -3.18
C ARG A 14 -0.02 -8.55 -4.36
N MET A 15 0.25 -9.85 -4.43
CA MET A 15 1.02 -10.44 -5.51
C MET A 15 0.32 -10.25 -6.86
N MET A 16 -0.99 -10.46 -6.92
CA MET A 16 -1.75 -10.29 -8.16
C MET A 16 -1.70 -8.85 -8.66
N VAL A 17 -1.91 -7.89 -7.77
CA VAL A 17 -1.87 -6.47 -8.12
C VAL A 17 -0.45 -6.08 -8.55
N LYS A 18 0.56 -6.53 -7.81
CA LYS A 18 1.96 -6.28 -8.16
C LYS A 18 2.30 -6.79 -9.55
N ASN A 19 1.89 -8.02 -9.87
CA ASN A 19 2.16 -8.61 -11.18
C ASN A 19 1.48 -7.80 -12.29
N THR A 20 0.24 -7.39 -12.08
CA THR A 20 -0.49 -6.56 -13.04
C THR A 20 0.22 -5.23 -13.29
N LEU A 21 0.68 -4.59 -12.22
CA LEU A 21 1.43 -3.34 -12.33
C LEU A 21 2.74 -3.54 -13.09
N ASN A 22 3.48 -4.60 -12.76
CA ASN A 22 4.74 -4.90 -13.43
C ASN A 22 4.55 -5.14 -14.93
N GLU A 23 3.48 -5.82 -15.31
CA GLU A 23 3.15 -6.06 -16.72
C GLU A 23 2.87 -4.78 -17.48
N ASN A 24 2.47 -3.72 -16.78
CA ASN A 24 2.17 -2.42 -17.36
C ASN A 24 3.29 -1.38 -17.16
N GLY A 25 4.47 -1.83 -16.75
CA GLY A 25 5.65 -0.98 -16.64
C GLY A 25 5.84 -0.32 -15.27
N TYR A 26 4.97 -0.59 -14.29
CA TYR A 26 5.09 -0.05 -12.94
C TYR A 26 5.81 -1.06 -12.06
N THR A 27 7.13 -0.94 -11.96
CA THR A 27 7.98 -1.91 -11.27
C THR A 27 8.52 -1.44 -9.93
N ASP A 28 8.34 -0.16 -9.58
CA ASP A 28 8.79 0.39 -8.30
C ASP A 28 7.66 0.28 -7.27
N THR A 29 7.42 -0.95 -6.80
CA THR A 29 6.31 -1.27 -5.89
C THR A 29 6.82 -1.70 -4.52
N TYR A 30 6.06 -1.35 -3.49
CA TYR A 30 6.32 -1.66 -2.09
C TYR A 30 5.07 -2.24 -1.48
N GLU A 31 5.20 -3.03 -0.42
CA GLU A 31 4.07 -3.74 0.18
C GLU A 31 3.97 -3.48 1.67
N ALA A 32 2.72 -3.43 2.16
CA ALA A 32 2.40 -3.42 3.57
C ALA A 32 1.23 -4.37 3.81
N SER A 33 1.24 -5.08 4.92
CA SER A 33 0.24 -6.11 5.21
C SER A 33 -0.91 -5.61 6.09
N ASP A 34 -0.78 -4.43 6.68
CA ASP A 34 -1.85 -3.81 7.47
C ASP A 34 -1.71 -2.30 7.45
N GLY A 35 -2.69 -1.62 8.07
CA GLY A 35 -2.73 -0.17 8.08
C GLY A 35 -1.60 0.48 8.87
N ALA A 36 -1.17 -0.13 9.98
CA ALA A 36 -0.07 0.40 10.78
C ALA A 36 1.24 0.35 10.00
N GLU A 37 1.51 -0.77 9.33
CA GLU A 37 2.67 -0.91 8.46
C GLU A 37 2.61 0.06 7.29
N ALA A 38 1.41 0.29 6.74
CA ALA A 38 1.21 1.23 5.63
C ALA A 38 1.60 2.66 6.03
N VAL A 39 1.23 3.10 7.22
CA VAL A 39 1.58 4.44 7.71
C VAL A 39 3.09 4.58 7.81
N ASN A 40 3.77 3.58 8.37
CA ASN A 40 5.23 3.58 8.50
C ASN A 40 5.91 3.59 7.13
N LYS A 41 5.45 2.74 6.22
CA LYS A 41 5.98 2.67 4.85
C LYS A 41 5.76 3.97 4.10
N TYR A 42 4.60 4.58 4.25
CA TYR A 42 4.31 5.86 3.60
C TYR A 42 5.31 6.93 4.02
N ALA A 43 5.59 7.04 5.31
CA ALA A 43 6.55 8.00 5.83
C ALA A 43 7.97 7.73 5.31
N GLU A 44 8.33 6.44 5.17
CA GLU A 44 9.67 6.01 4.75
C GLU A 44 9.90 6.24 3.26
N ILE A 45 8.96 5.84 2.41
CA ILE A 45 9.17 5.83 0.95
C ILE A 45 8.47 6.97 0.22
N GLN A 46 7.49 7.62 0.82
CA GLN A 46 6.71 8.71 0.22
C GLN A 46 6.22 8.34 -1.18
N PRO A 47 5.31 7.34 -1.29
CA PRO A 47 4.87 6.85 -2.58
C PRO A 47 4.02 7.87 -3.34
N ASP A 48 3.99 7.74 -4.66
CA ASP A 48 3.15 8.57 -5.53
C ASP A 48 1.70 8.08 -5.52
N LEU A 49 1.48 6.79 -5.26
CA LEU A 49 0.16 6.16 -5.26
C LEU A 49 0.11 5.09 -4.17
N VAL A 50 -1.02 5.03 -3.48
CA VAL A 50 -1.31 3.98 -2.50
C VAL A 50 -2.56 3.23 -2.95
N ILE A 51 -2.44 1.91 -3.09
CA ILE A 51 -3.57 1.02 -3.35
C ILE A 51 -3.83 0.27 -2.06
N MET A 52 -5.02 0.44 -1.47
CA MET A 52 -5.27 0.02 -0.09
C MET A 52 -6.62 -0.68 0.05
N ASP A 53 -6.61 -1.83 0.76
CA ASP A 53 -7.82 -2.50 1.20
C ASP A 53 -8.29 -1.83 2.50
N ILE A 54 -9.56 -1.44 2.58
CA ILE A 54 -10.10 -0.73 3.73
C ILE A 54 -10.54 -1.65 4.88
N THR A 55 -10.46 -2.96 4.71
CA THR A 55 -10.94 -3.95 5.70
C THR A 55 -9.81 -4.69 6.43
N MET A 56 -8.62 -4.12 6.47
CA MET A 56 -7.45 -4.75 7.09
C MET A 56 -7.53 -4.82 8.62
N PRO A 57 -6.90 -5.84 9.24
CA PRO A 57 -6.80 -5.91 10.68
C PRO A 57 -5.84 -4.84 11.23
N ASN A 58 -5.85 -4.65 12.54
CA ASN A 58 -5.03 -3.73 13.34
C ASN A 58 -5.38 -2.26 13.13
N MET A 59 -5.32 -1.80 11.91
CA MET A 59 -5.74 -0.44 11.51
C MET A 59 -6.38 -0.61 10.14
N ASP A 60 -7.67 -0.33 10.01
CA ASP A 60 -8.36 -0.48 8.73
C ASP A 60 -7.89 0.59 7.74
N GLY A 61 -8.24 0.40 6.46
CA GLY A 61 -7.78 1.29 5.39
C GLY A 61 -8.25 2.74 5.59
N LEU A 62 -9.43 2.94 6.18
CA LEU A 62 -9.95 4.29 6.42
C LEU A 62 -9.13 5.01 7.49
N GLU A 63 -8.81 4.32 8.59
CA GLU A 63 -7.97 4.88 9.65
C GLU A 63 -6.56 5.15 9.16
N ALA A 64 -5.98 4.24 8.37
CA ALA A 64 -4.66 4.42 7.78
C ALA A 64 -4.64 5.65 6.87
N LEU A 65 -5.68 5.82 6.06
CA LEU A 65 -5.78 6.98 5.17
C LEU A 65 -5.83 8.28 5.95
N LYS A 66 -6.59 8.33 7.04
CA LYS A 66 -6.66 9.51 7.91
C LYS A 66 -5.31 9.83 8.54
N ALA A 67 -4.59 8.81 9.00
CA ALA A 67 -3.26 8.99 9.59
C ALA A 67 -2.26 9.52 8.56
N ILE A 68 -2.29 9.00 7.35
CA ILE A 68 -1.44 9.45 6.24
C ILE A 68 -1.73 10.91 5.91
N ARG A 69 -3.01 11.30 5.85
CA ARG A 69 -3.41 12.68 5.54
C ARG A 69 -2.98 13.70 6.58
N LYS A 70 -2.83 13.26 7.85
CA LYS A 70 -2.37 14.14 8.92
C LYS A 70 -0.86 14.40 8.84
N ALA A 71 -0.14 13.51 8.20
CA ALA A 71 1.29 13.66 8.03
C ALA A 71 1.61 14.63 6.89
#